data_a4fd5203b1c9fde40e1e264b89bf897c
#
_entry.id   a4fd5203b1c9fde40e1e264b89bf897c
#
_cell.length_a   1.000
_cell.length_b   1.000
_cell.length_c   1.000
_cell.angle_alpha   90.00
_cell.angle_beta   90.00
_cell.angle_gamma   90.00
#
_symmetry.space_group_name_H-M   'P 1'
#
loop_
_entity.id
_entity.type
_entity.pdbx_description
1 polymer ?
#
loop_
_entity_poly.entity_id
_entity_poly.type
_entity_poly.pdbx_seq_one_letter_code
_entity_poly.pdbx_strand_id
1 'polypeptide(L)'
;DKYAVKEYVANIIGKQYIIPTLAVWEKTEDIDCDCLPNQFVLKTTHGGGGCDVIVCKDKRKFDKEAALVKLTTSLTSDLFKKFREWPYKNVPKRIIAEKFMQVENAEEGSDLKDYKFFCFNGKVRFFKIDFDRFVEHHANYYSPDGKLLPFGEADLPPVPSHVENMPENLAEMIQLAEKLSVEQSFLRVDFYNINGLIYFGELTFYPASGMGTFTDENIDLQLGSYLKL
;
A
#
# COMPACT_ATOMS: atom_id res chain seq x y z
N ASP A 1 -0.37 -10.52 5.53
CA ASP A 1 0.87 -11.14 5.04
C ASP A 1 1.14 -10.67 3.61
N LYS A 2 2.17 -9.83 3.42
CA LYS A 2 2.53 -9.23 2.11
C LYS A 2 2.95 -10.26 1.05
N TYR A 3 3.26 -11.48 1.45
CA TYR A 3 3.59 -12.56 0.51
C TYR A 3 2.36 -13.40 0.16
N ALA A 4 1.66 -13.92 1.17
CA ALA A 4 0.51 -14.79 0.94
C ALA A 4 -0.66 -14.08 0.24
N VAL A 5 -0.87 -12.78 0.51
CA VAL A 5 -1.93 -11.98 -0.12
C VAL A 5 -1.80 -11.91 -1.64
N LYS A 6 -0.60 -12.03 -2.19
CA LYS A 6 -0.36 -11.96 -3.64
C LYS A 6 -1.04 -13.10 -4.40
N GLU A 7 -0.96 -14.31 -3.85
CA GLU A 7 -1.65 -15.46 -4.45
C GLU A 7 -3.16 -15.32 -4.34
N TYR A 8 -3.66 -14.91 -3.18
CA TYR A 8 -5.08 -14.63 -2.98
C TYR A 8 -5.60 -13.60 -3.99
N VAL A 9 -4.93 -12.45 -4.12
CA VAL A 9 -5.31 -11.39 -5.06
C VAL A 9 -5.19 -11.85 -6.51
N ALA A 10 -4.11 -12.57 -6.86
CA ALA A 10 -3.91 -13.10 -8.21
C ALA A 10 -5.04 -14.04 -8.64
N ASN A 11 -5.59 -14.83 -7.72
CA ASN A 11 -6.70 -15.74 -7.99
C ASN A 11 -8.04 -15.00 -8.24
N ILE A 12 -8.21 -13.78 -7.71
CA ILE A 12 -9.43 -12.99 -7.85
C ILE A 12 -9.37 -12.05 -9.06
N ILE A 13 -8.27 -11.31 -9.21
CA ILE A 13 -8.16 -10.27 -10.24
C ILE A 13 -7.17 -10.60 -11.36
N GLY A 14 -6.27 -11.56 -11.17
CA GLY A 14 -5.29 -11.98 -12.17
C GLY A 14 -3.84 -11.70 -11.78
N LYS A 15 -2.93 -12.54 -12.29
CA LYS A 15 -1.48 -12.45 -11.97
C LYS A 15 -0.80 -11.21 -12.55
N GLN A 16 -1.34 -10.64 -13.61
CA GLN A 16 -0.81 -9.44 -14.28
C GLN A 16 -0.79 -8.20 -13.38
N TYR A 17 -1.65 -8.17 -12.35
CA TYR A 17 -1.71 -7.06 -11.38
C TYR A 17 -0.76 -7.23 -10.18
N ILE A 18 0.03 -8.31 -10.13
CA ILE A 18 0.90 -8.61 -9.00
C ILE A 18 2.33 -8.18 -9.30
N ILE A 19 2.93 -7.35 -8.43
CA ILE A 19 4.36 -7.05 -8.47
C ILE A 19 5.13 -8.37 -8.26
N PRO A 20 6.04 -8.76 -9.17
CA PRO A 20 6.77 -10.02 -9.07
C PRO A 20 7.58 -10.13 -7.78
N THR A 21 7.42 -11.24 -7.08
CA THR A 21 8.30 -11.65 -5.99
C THR A 21 9.53 -12.33 -6.59
N LEU A 22 10.72 -11.87 -6.22
CA LEU A 22 12.00 -12.37 -6.70
C LEU A 22 12.54 -13.49 -5.81
N ALA A 23 12.38 -13.33 -4.48
CA ALA A 23 12.83 -14.30 -3.49
C ALA A 23 12.07 -14.14 -2.16
N VAL A 24 12.12 -15.18 -1.32
CA VAL A 24 11.53 -15.21 0.02
C VAL A 24 12.49 -15.90 0.98
N TRP A 25 12.69 -15.34 2.18
CA TRP A 25 13.55 -15.90 3.22
C TRP A 25 12.88 -15.80 4.59
N GLU A 26 13.21 -16.73 5.47
CA GLU A 26 12.74 -16.73 6.86
C GLU A 26 13.71 -16.02 7.81
N LYS A 27 14.98 -15.91 7.41
CA LYS A 27 16.05 -15.31 8.21
C LYS A 27 16.87 -14.35 7.37
N THR A 28 17.43 -13.34 8.03
CA THR A 28 18.31 -12.35 7.37
C THR A 28 19.63 -12.97 6.89
N GLU A 29 20.13 -14.00 7.57
CA GLU A 29 21.38 -14.70 7.21
C GLU A 29 21.26 -15.43 5.87
N ASP A 30 20.06 -15.84 5.48
CA ASP A 30 19.79 -16.57 4.25
C ASP A 30 19.69 -15.66 3.02
N ILE A 31 19.71 -14.32 3.22
CA ILE A 31 19.54 -13.37 2.11
C ILE A 31 20.74 -13.41 1.18
N ASP A 32 20.52 -13.96 0.00
CA ASP A 32 21.47 -13.92 -1.10
C ASP A 32 21.14 -12.75 -2.04
N CYS A 33 21.87 -11.63 -1.86
CA CYS A 33 21.72 -10.47 -2.75
C CYS A 33 22.31 -10.73 -4.13
N ASP A 34 23.18 -11.74 -4.33
CA ASP A 34 23.82 -11.98 -5.61
C ASP A 34 22.86 -12.57 -6.63
N CYS A 35 21.85 -13.30 -6.18
CA CYS A 35 20.77 -13.81 -7.03
C CYS A 35 19.76 -12.75 -7.45
N LEU A 36 19.76 -11.54 -6.83
CA LEU A 36 18.81 -10.46 -7.15
C LEU A 36 19.32 -9.62 -8.33
N PRO A 37 18.41 -8.96 -9.09
CA PRO A 37 18.78 -8.02 -10.13
C PRO A 37 19.47 -6.76 -9.55
N ASN A 38 19.90 -5.83 -10.43
CA ASN A 38 20.55 -4.60 -9.97
C ASN A 38 19.62 -3.69 -9.13
N GLN A 39 18.31 -3.79 -9.37
CA GLN A 39 17.29 -3.01 -8.67
C GLN A 39 16.23 -3.94 -8.06
N PHE A 40 15.96 -3.77 -6.78
CA PHE A 40 14.97 -4.57 -6.05
C PHE A 40 14.46 -3.83 -4.81
N VAL A 41 13.43 -4.38 -4.20
CA VAL A 41 12.89 -3.91 -2.92
C VAL A 41 12.88 -5.07 -1.94
N LEU A 42 13.45 -4.88 -0.74
CA LEU A 42 13.33 -5.82 0.38
C LEU A 42 12.33 -5.29 1.40
N LYS A 43 11.49 -6.17 1.94
CA LYS A 43 10.54 -5.83 3.01
C LYS A 43 10.14 -7.05 3.81
N THR A 44 9.68 -6.84 5.06
CA THR A 44 9.11 -7.93 5.87
C THR A 44 7.64 -8.16 5.50
N THR A 45 7.17 -9.41 5.64
CA THR A 45 5.79 -9.80 5.26
C THR A 45 4.73 -9.32 6.23
N HIS A 46 5.13 -9.08 7.50
CA HIS A 46 4.28 -8.67 8.61
C HIS A 46 4.43 -7.19 8.99
N GLY A 47 5.30 -6.44 8.28
CA GLY A 47 5.54 -5.02 8.53
C GLY A 47 4.37 -4.12 8.08
N GLY A 48 4.32 -2.91 8.63
CA GLY A 48 3.35 -1.87 8.29
C GLY A 48 3.98 -0.49 8.27
N GLY A 49 3.31 0.48 7.63
CA GLY A 49 3.75 1.88 7.61
C GLY A 49 5.03 2.18 6.84
N GLY A 50 5.55 1.24 6.04
CA GLY A 50 6.73 1.46 5.19
C GLY A 50 8.08 1.49 5.92
N CYS A 51 8.12 1.45 7.25
CA CYS A 51 9.36 1.52 8.02
C CYS A 51 10.32 0.35 7.77
N ASP A 52 9.82 -0.77 7.30
CA ASP A 52 10.54 -2.01 7.01
C ASP A 52 10.90 -2.17 5.53
N VAL A 53 10.61 -1.19 4.70
CA VAL A 53 10.91 -1.21 3.27
C VAL A 53 12.32 -0.68 3.00
N ILE A 54 13.06 -1.42 2.19
CA ILE A 54 14.40 -1.07 1.74
C ILE A 54 14.44 -1.12 0.22
N VAL A 55 14.73 0.01 -0.39
CA VAL A 55 14.81 0.15 -1.85
C VAL A 55 16.26 0.14 -2.30
N CYS A 56 16.61 -0.82 -3.14
CA CYS A 56 17.89 -0.87 -3.84
C CYS A 56 17.72 -0.37 -5.28
N LYS A 57 18.23 0.81 -5.57
CA LYS A 57 18.24 1.39 -6.94
C LYS A 57 19.52 1.07 -7.73
N ASP A 58 20.61 0.74 -7.05
CA ASP A 58 21.89 0.30 -7.64
C ASP A 58 22.59 -0.62 -6.66
N LYS A 59 22.70 -1.90 -7.01
CA LYS A 59 23.30 -2.95 -6.19
C LYS A 59 24.76 -2.66 -5.81
N ARG A 60 25.50 -1.92 -6.64
CA ARG A 60 26.89 -1.54 -6.36
C ARG A 60 27.03 -0.53 -5.23
N LYS A 61 25.94 0.21 -4.93
CA LYS A 61 25.87 1.21 -3.85
C LYS A 61 25.03 0.74 -2.67
N PHE A 62 24.57 -0.51 -2.72
CA PHE A 62 23.66 -1.07 -1.72
C PHE A 62 24.40 -1.40 -0.43
N ASP A 63 24.03 -0.74 0.65
CA ASP A 63 24.52 -1.05 1.99
C ASP A 63 23.79 -2.28 2.54
N LYS A 64 24.37 -3.46 2.26
CA LYS A 64 23.83 -4.74 2.70
C LYS A 64 23.78 -4.86 4.22
N GLU A 65 24.80 -4.35 4.94
CA GLU A 65 24.89 -4.48 6.39
C GLU A 65 23.78 -3.66 7.06
N ALA A 66 23.61 -2.41 6.68
CA ALA A 66 22.51 -1.57 7.16
C ALA A 66 21.13 -2.18 6.85
N ALA A 67 20.97 -2.75 5.66
CA ALA A 67 19.75 -3.44 5.25
C ALA A 67 19.44 -4.65 6.15
N LEU A 68 20.43 -5.50 6.41
CA LEU A 68 20.27 -6.68 7.27
C LEU A 68 19.93 -6.28 8.71
N VAL A 69 20.57 -5.25 9.28
CA VAL A 69 20.25 -4.72 10.62
C VAL A 69 18.81 -4.26 10.67
N LYS A 70 18.35 -3.48 9.67
CA LYS A 70 16.97 -2.99 9.60
C LYS A 70 15.96 -4.12 9.51
N LEU A 71 16.20 -5.13 8.65
CA LEU A 71 15.32 -6.29 8.48
C LEU A 71 15.28 -7.16 9.74
N THR A 72 16.43 -7.41 10.38
CA THR A 72 16.50 -8.17 11.64
C THR A 72 15.68 -7.48 12.73
N THR A 73 15.81 -6.16 12.88
CA THR A 73 15.00 -5.37 13.82
C THR A 73 13.52 -5.49 13.49
N SER A 74 13.17 -5.40 12.20
CA SER A 74 11.77 -5.52 11.76
C SER A 74 11.19 -6.91 12.02
N LEU A 75 11.96 -7.99 11.82
CA LEU A 75 11.54 -9.37 12.12
C LEU A 75 11.20 -9.58 13.60
N THR A 76 11.85 -8.85 14.51
CA THR A 76 11.54 -8.94 15.96
C THR A 76 10.28 -8.19 16.34
N SER A 77 9.81 -7.26 15.50
CA SER A 77 8.63 -6.45 15.77
C SER A 77 7.34 -7.30 15.80
N ASP A 78 6.35 -6.85 16.55
CA ASP A 78 5.04 -7.49 16.65
C ASP A 78 3.96 -6.43 16.54
N LEU A 79 3.46 -6.22 15.31
CA LEU A 79 2.45 -5.21 15.03
C LEU A 79 1.14 -5.49 15.76
N PHE A 80 0.76 -6.76 15.91
CA PHE A 80 -0.44 -7.10 16.65
C PHE A 80 -0.35 -6.65 18.12
N LYS A 81 0.80 -6.85 18.78
CA LYS A 81 0.98 -6.37 20.16
C LYS A 81 0.95 -4.86 20.25
N LYS A 82 1.51 -4.17 19.23
CA LYS A 82 1.61 -2.71 19.21
C LYS A 82 0.27 -2.03 18.89
N PHE A 83 -0.43 -2.49 17.86
CA PHE A 83 -1.60 -1.81 17.30
C PHE A 83 -2.91 -2.56 17.49
N ARG A 84 -2.86 -3.83 17.96
CA ARG A 84 -4.02 -4.72 18.17
C ARG A 84 -4.82 -5.03 16.89
N GLU A 85 -4.22 -4.82 15.74
CA GLU A 85 -4.82 -5.18 14.47
C GLU A 85 -4.81 -6.71 14.27
N TRP A 86 -5.98 -7.32 14.29
CA TRP A 86 -6.16 -8.77 14.24
C TRP A 86 -5.48 -9.45 13.04
N PRO A 87 -5.49 -8.89 11.83
CA PRO A 87 -4.86 -9.52 10.66
C PRO A 87 -3.36 -9.80 10.81
N TYR A 88 -2.66 -9.09 11.70
CA TYR A 88 -1.23 -9.30 11.93
C TYR A 88 -0.89 -10.38 12.96
N LYS A 89 -1.90 -10.87 13.72
CA LYS A 89 -1.66 -11.74 14.89
C LYS A 89 -0.85 -13.00 14.57
N ASN A 90 -1.13 -13.65 13.45
CA ASN A 90 -0.55 -14.93 13.08
C ASN A 90 0.21 -14.89 11.74
N VAL A 91 0.65 -13.72 11.30
CA VAL A 91 1.40 -13.58 10.06
C VAL A 91 2.79 -14.20 10.21
N PRO A 92 3.17 -15.18 9.38
CA PRO A 92 4.52 -15.73 9.36
C PRO A 92 5.53 -14.62 9.02
N LYS A 93 6.54 -14.47 9.88
CA LYS A 93 7.56 -13.45 9.73
C LYS A 93 8.58 -13.91 8.68
N ARG A 94 8.54 -13.29 7.51
CA ARG A 94 9.42 -13.56 6.39
C ARG A 94 9.92 -12.25 5.80
N ILE A 95 10.97 -12.35 4.99
CA ILE A 95 11.50 -11.26 4.17
C ILE A 95 11.19 -11.63 2.72
N ILE A 96 10.70 -10.67 1.94
CA ILE A 96 10.52 -10.84 0.51
C ILE A 96 11.38 -9.84 -0.25
N ALA A 97 11.91 -10.29 -1.39
CA ALA A 97 12.43 -9.42 -2.43
C ALA A 97 11.41 -9.27 -3.54
N GLU A 98 11.14 -8.05 -3.95
CA GLU A 98 10.23 -7.72 -5.04
C GLU A 98 10.97 -6.98 -6.15
N LYS A 99 10.44 -7.09 -7.37
CA LYS A 99 10.87 -6.25 -8.49
C LYS A 99 10.71 -4.78 -8.11
N PHE A 100 11.79 -4.01 -8.31
CA PHE A 100 11.71 -2.56 -8.20
C PHE A 100 10.83 -2.01 -9.34
N MET A 101 9.85 -1.20 -8.96
CA MET A 101 8.91 -0.57 -9.88
C MET A 101 9.19 0.92 -9.94
N GLN A 102 9.16 1.51 -11.13
CA GLN A 102 9.36 2.94 -11.34
C GLN A 102 8.52 3.43 -12.52
N VAL A 103 8.14 4.68 -12.48
CA VAL A 103 7.51 5.37 -13.62
C VAL A 103 8.62 5.74 -14.62
N GLU A 104 8.39 5.51 -15.91
CA GLU A 104 9.29 5.95 -16.96
C GLU A 104 9.39 7.48 -16.98
N ASN A 105 10.61 7.99 -17.15
CA ASN A 105 10.89 9.42 -17.17
C ASN A 105 10.47 10.20 -15.91
N ALA A 106 10.25 9.50 -14.80
CA ALA A 106 9.99 10.16 -13.52
C ALA A 106 11.24 10.89 -13.03
N GLU A 107 11.07 12.06 -12.42
CA GLU A 107 12.15 12.76 -11.75
C GLU A 107 12.80 11.89 -10.69
N GLU A 108 14.12 12.05 -10.47
CA GLU A 108 14.84 11.29 -9.46
C GLU A 108 14.24 11.59 -8.07
N GLY A 109 13.74 10.53 -7.41
CA GLY A 109 13.10 10.65 -6.10
C GLY A 109 11.58 10.76 -6.13
N SER A 110 10.95 10.82 -7.32
CA SER A 110 9.49 10.80 -7.41
C SER A 110 8.91 9.49 -6.87
N ASP A 111 7.78 9.61 -6.16
CA ASP A 111 7.03 8.50 -5.62
C ASP A 111 6.16 7.80 -6.67
N LEU A 112 5.92 6.50 -6.45
CA LEU A 112 4.81 5.84 -7.10
C LEU A 112 3.51 6.37 -6.51
N LYS A 113 2.61 6.86 -7.36
CA LYS A 113 1.28 7.26 -6.93
C LYS A 113 0.52 6.04 -6.42
N ASP A 114 0.07 6.15 -5.17
CA ASP A 114 -0.64 5.11 -4.44
C ASP A 114 -2.11 5.52 -4.33
N TYR A 115 -2.96 4.79 -5.05
CA TYR A 115 -4.40 4.99 -5.10
C TYR A 115 -5.06 4.06 -4.08
N LYS A 116 -5.67 4.61 -3.04
CA LYS A 116 -6.25 3.87 -1.93
C LYS A 116 -7.78 3.92 -2.00
N PHE A 117 -8.38 2.83 -2.44
CA PHE A 117 -9.82 2.71 -2.63
C PHE A 117 -10.51 2.23 -1.35
N PHE A 118 -11.40 3.03 -0.81
CA PHE A 118 -12.21 2.69 0.36
C PHE A 118 -13.51 2.03 -0.07
N CYS A 119 -13.59 0.73 0.17
CA CYS A 119 -14.70 -0.11 -0.23
C CYS A 119 -15.59 -0.41 0.98
N PHE A 120 -16.88 -0.23 0.81
CA PHE A 120 -17.90 -0.56 1.82
C PHE A 120 -18.91 -1.52 1.19
N ASN A 121 -19.06 -2.70 1.76
CA ASN A 121 -19.95 -3.76 1.27
C ASN A 121 -19.74 -4.06 -0.24
N GLY A 122 -18.49 -4.20 -0.65
CA GLY A 122 -18.12 -4.49 -2.03
C GLY A 122 -18.23 -3.33 -3.01
N LYS A 123 -18.40 -2.09 -2.53
CA LYS A 123 -18.52 -0.89 -3.38
C LYS A 123 -17.53 0.19 -2.98
N VAL A 124 -16.77 0.70 -3.95
CA VAL A 124 -15.93 1.88 -3.76
C VAL A 124 -16.82 3.09 -3.49
N ARG A 125 -16.61 3.75 -2.34
CA ARG A 125 -17.32 4.98 -1.97
C ARG A 125 -16.50 6.22 -2.24
N PHE A 126 -15.20 6.12 -2.06
CA PHE A 126 -14.21 7.17 -2.35
C PHE A 126 -12.83 6.53 -2.44
N PHE A 127 -11.86 7.29 -2.91
CA PHE A 127 -10.46 6.90 -2.87
C PHE A 127 -9.58 8.08 -2.47
N LYS A 128 -8.37 7.77 -2.02
CA LYS A 128 -7.35 8.73 -1.62
C LYS A 128 -6.12 8.58 -2.51
N ILE A 129 -5.48 9.70 -2.83
CA ILE A 129 -4.16 9.74 -3.48
C ILE A 129 -3.21 10.43 -2.52
N ASP A 130 -2.14 9.74 -2.14
CA ASP A 130 -1.03 10.33 -1.39
C ASP A 130 -0.01 10.92 -2.36
N PHE A 131 0.56 12.07 -2.02
CA PHE A 131 1.60 12.76 -2.80
C PHE A 131 2.64 13.42 -1.89
N ASP A 132 3.82 13.73 -2.45
CA ASP A 132 4.95 14.39 -1.77
C ASP A 132 5.44 13.69 -0.48
N ARG A 133 5.32 12.35 -0.40
CA ARG A 133 5.60 11.55 0.81
C ARG A 133 6.98 11.74 1.42
N PHE A 134 7.99 12.07 0.60
CA PHE A 134 9.38 12.21 1.06
C PHE A 134 9.79 13.66 1.34
N VAL A 135 8.93 14.62 1.04
CA VAL A 135 9.17 16.05 1.26
C VAL A 135 8.24 16.58 2.34
N GLU A 136 6.94 16.63 2.04
CA GLU A 136 5.87 17.03 2.95
C GLU A 136 4.63 16.23 2.57
N HIS A 137 4.37 15.15 3.29
CA HIS A 137 3.33 14.19 2.94
C HIS A 137 1.94 14.84 2.97
N HIS A 138 1.24 14.75 1.84
CA HIS A 138 -0.13 15.21 1.67
C HIS A 138 -1.02 14.10 1.11
N ALA A 139 -2.34 14.28 1.25
CA ALA A 139 -3.32 13.40 0.63
C ALA A 139 -4.60 14.13 0.28
N ASN A 140 -5.17 13.81 -0.87
CA ASN A 140 -6.48 14.28 -1.28
C ASN A 140 -7.45 13.11 -1.48
N TYR A 141 -8.69 13.33 -1.11
CA TYR A 141 -9.79 12.37 -1.25
C TYR A 141 -10.65 12.71 -2.47
N TYR A 142 -11.08 11.68 -3.17
CA TYR A 142 -11.84 11.82 -4.43
C TYR A 142 -13.04 10.88 -4.43
N SER A 143 -14.15 11.34 -5.03
CA SER A 143 -15.28 10.48 -5.37
C SER A 143 -14.93 9.51 -6.50
N PRO A 144 -15.69 8.42 -6.71
CA PRO A 144 -15.39 7.44 -7.77
C PRO A 144 -15.35 8.05 -9.19
N ASP A 145 -15.99 9.18 -9.42
CA ASP A 145 -15.91 9.93 -10.68
C ASP A 145 -14.74 10.94 -10.75
N GLY A 146 -13.81 10.86 -9.79
CA GLY A 146 -12.57 11.64 -9.77
C GLY A 146 -12.69 13.08 -9.29
N LYS A 147 -13.83 13.47 -8.66
CA LYS A 147 -14.00 14.82 -8.09
C LYS A 147 -13.39 14.90 -6.71
N LEU A 148 -12.66 15.98 -6.45
CA LEU A 148 -12.10 16.28 -5.13
C LEU A 148 -13.20 16.36 -4.08
N LEU A 149 -13.01 15.68 -2.96
CA LEU A 149 -13.89 15.73 -1.80
C LEU A 149 -13.37 16.76 -0.77
N PRO A 150 -14.27 17.47 -0.07
CA PRO A 150 -13.91 18.58 0.81
C PRO A 150 -13.46 18.12 2.21
N PHE A 151 -12.93 16.91 2.34
CA PHE A 151 -12.46 16.37 3.62
C PHE A 151 -11.14 15.57 3.44
N GLY A 152 -10.45 15.36 4.54
CA GLY A 152 -9.22 14.53 4.63
C GLY A 152 -9.04 13.98 6.02
N GLU A 153 -7.93 13.30 6.26
CA GLU A 153 -7.51 12.91 7.60
C GLU A 153 -7.04 14.13 8.38
N ALA A 154 -7.25 14.16 9.69
CA ALA A 154 -6.84 15.30 10.53
C ALA A 154 -5.32 15.53 10.49
N ASP A 155 -4.54 14.43 10.39
CA ASP A 155 -3.08 14.48 10.29
C ASP A 155 -2.59 14.82 8.87
N LEU A 156 -3.44 14.66 7.86
CA LEU A 156 -3.17 14.92 6.44
C LEU A 156 -4.35 15.69 5.84
N PRO A 157 -4.51 16.98 6.17
CA PRO A 157 -5.62 17.78 5.67
C PRO A 157 -5.54 17.91 4.14
N PRO A 158 -6.70 18.06 3.45
CA PRO A 158 -6.74 18.16 2.01
C PRO A 158 -6.02 19.41 1.52
N VAL A 159 -5.40 19.31 0.34
CA VAL A 159 -4.76 20.44 -0.36
C VAL A 159 -5.53 20.71 -1.65
N PRO A 160 -6.59 21.56 -1.60
CA PRO A 160 -7.48 21.79 -2.74
C PRO A 160 -6.80 22.43 -3.97
N SER A 161 -5.64 23.08 -3.77
CA SER A 161 -4.85 23.66 -4.86
C SER A 161 -4.07 22.60 -5.65
N HIS A 162 -3.86 21.40 -5.08
CA HIS A 162 -3.22 20.29 -5.75
C HIS A 162 -4.27 19.43 -6.46
N VAL A 163 -4.36 19.57 -7.78
CA VAL A 163 -5.30 18.81 -8.60
C VAL A 163 -4.56 17.69 -9.33
N GLU A 164 -4.90 16.44 -9.01
CA GLU A 164 -4.35 15.28 -9.69
C GLU A 164 -5.10 14.97 -10.98
N ASN A 165 -4.35 14.68 -12.03
CA ASN A 165 -4.92 14.10 -13.24
C ASN A 165 -5.29 12.64 -12.98
N MET A 166 -6.57 12.31 -13.13
CA MET A 166 -7.04 10.93 -12.96
C MET A 166 -6.49 10.04 -14.07
N PRO A 167 -6.06 8.81 -13.73
CA PRO A 167 -5.57 7.86 -14.73
C PRO A 167 -6.71 7.41 -15.64
N GLU A 168 -6.40 7.19 -16.92
CA GLU A 168 -7.39 6.73 -17.92
C GLU A 168 -8.07 5.41 -17.52
N ASN A 169 -7.38 4.57 -16.78
CA ASN A 169 -7.87 3.28 -16.29
C ASN A 169 -8.46 3.33 -14.86
N LEU A 170 -8.84 4.52 -14.35
CA LEU A 170 -9.48 4.66 -13.04
C LEU A 170 -10.72 3.74 -12.89
N ALA A 171 -11.54 3.64 -13.92
CA ALA A 171 -12.72 2.77 -13.91
C ALA A 171 -12.35 1.29 -13.72
N GLU A 172 -11.26 0.82 -14.32
CA GLU A 172 -10.72 -0.52 -14.13
C GLU A 172 -10.21 -0.72 -12.69
N MET A 173 -9.45 0.24 -12.14
CA MET A 173 -8.98 0.20 -10.75
C MET A 173 -10.15 0.04 -9.77
N ILE A 174 -11.23 0.80 -9.97
CA ILE A 174 -12.46 0.70 -9.17
C ILE A 174 -13.07 -0.70 -9.26
N GLN A 175 -13.23 -1.24 -10.47
CA GLN A 175 -13.78 -2.58 -10.66
C GLN A 175 -12.93 -3.67 -9.98
N LEU A 176 -11.61 -3.54 -10.04
CA LEU A 176 -10.69 -4.47 -9.36
C LEU A 176 -10.79 -4.37 -7.84
N ALA A 177 -10.89 -3.15 -7.29
CA ALA A 177 -11.08 -2.92 -5.86
C ALA A 177 -12.42 -3.50 -5.38
N GLU A 178 -13.50 -3.30 -6.13
CA GLU A 178 -14.81 -3.88 -5.83
C GLU A 178 -14.78 -5.41 -5.84
N LYS A 179 -14.11 -6.04 -6.83
CA LYS A 179 -13.95 -7.51 -6.87
C LYS A 179 -13.24 -8.05 -5.64
N LEU A 180 -12.21 -7.37 -5.16
CA LEU A 180 -11.45 -7.78 -3.99
C LEU A 180 -12.22 -7.59 -2.67
N SER A 181 -13.23 -6.73 -2.67
CA SER A 181 -13.98 -6.36 -1.45
C SER A 181 -15.41 -6.93 -1.36
N VAL A 182 -15.82 -7.79 -2.30
CA VAL A 182 -17.20 -8.30 -2.41
C VAL A 182 -17.78 -8.83 -1.09
N GLU A 183 -17.00 -9.60 -0.32
CA GLU A 183 -17.45 -10.23 0.91
C GLU A 183 -17.08 -9.46 2.18
N GLN A 184 -16.60 -8.21 2.03
CA GLN A 184 -16.12 -7.42 3.16
C GLN A 184 -17.06 -6.26 3.44
N SER A 185 -17.45 -6.11 4.73
CA SER A 185 -18.18 -4.91 5.18
C SER A 185 -17.37 -3.65 4.97
N PHE A 186 -16.03 -3.74 5.15
CA PHE A 186 -15.07 -2.70 4.84
C PHE A 186 -13.75 -3.32 4.37
N LEU A 187 -13.15 -2.72 3.34
CA LEU A 187 -11.80 -3.01 2.90
C LEU A 187 -11.22 -1.81 2.18
N ARG A 188 -9.98 -1.40 2.54
CA ARG A 188 -9.20 -0.49 1.69
C ARG A 188 -8.32 -1.33 0.77
N VAL A 189 -8.40 -1.05 -0.52
CA VAL A 189 -7.60 -1.70 -1.57
C VAL A 189 -6.66 -0.67 -2.16
N ASP A 190 -5.36 -0.92 -2.07
CA ASP A 190 -4.34 0.00 -2.56
C ASP A 190 -3.76 -0.51 -3.88
N PHE A 191 -3.72 0.36 -4.89
CA PHE A 191 -3.11 0.08 -6.18
C PHE A 191 -2.09 1.16 -6.55
N TYR A 192 -1.06 0.75 -7.27
CA TYR A 192 -0.19 1.64 -8.04
C TYR A 192 -0.66 1.70 -9.49
N ASN A 193 -0.52 2.87 -10.12
CA ASN A 193 -0.62 3.03 -11.56
C ASN A 193 0.74 3.42 -12.10
N ILE A 194 1.38 2.52 -12.85
CA ILE A 194 2.74 2.69 -13.35
C ILE A 194 2.71 2.58 -14.86
N ASN A 195 2.92 3.69 -15.56
CA ASN A 195 2.89 3.76 -17.03
C ASN A 195 1.57 3.20 -17.62
N GLY A 196 0.44 3.48 -16.98
CA GLY A 196 -0.88 2.99 -17.40
C GLY A 196 -1.18 1.54 -17.02
N LEU A 197 -0.27 0.86 -16.31
CA LEU A 197 -0.47 -0.49 -15.80
C LEU A 197 -0.80 -0.46 -14.30
N ILE A 198 -1.80 -1.25 -13.91
CA ILE A 198 -2.25 -1.35 -12.52
C ILE A 198 -1.47 -2.44 -11.81
N TYR A 199 -0.96 -2.14 -10.61
CA TYR A 199 -0.33 -3.12 -9.73
C TYR A 199 -0.93 -3.07 -8.34
N PHE A 200 -1.20 -4.25 -7.78
CA PHE A 200 -1.67 -4.40 -6.42
C PHE A 200 -0.61 -3.98 -5.40
N GLY A 201 -1.00 -3.14 -4.45
CA GLY A 201 -0.18 -2.66 -3.33
C GLY A 201 -0.49 -3.39 -2.02
N GLU A 202 -1.70 -3.19 -1.48
CA GLU A 202 -2.08 -3.69 -0.15
C GLU A 202 -3.60 -3.88 -0.01
N LEU A 203 -4.00 -4.79 0.90
CA LEU A 203 -5.33 -4.84 1.49
C LEU A 203 -5.24 -4.37 2.95
N THR A 204 -6.03 -3.36 3.32
CA THR A 204 -6.03 -2.79 4.67
C THR A 204 -7.43 -2.89 5.29
N PHE A 205 -7.53 -3.61 6.40
CA PHE A 205 -8.79 -3.80 7.13
C PHE A 205 -9.04 -2.69 8.16
N TYR A 206 -7.98 -2.13 8.73
CA TYR A 206 -8.04 -1.11 9.78
C TYR A 206 -7.10 0.06 9.45
N PRO A 207 -7.49 0.99 8.55
CA PRO A 207 -6.69 2.19 8.28
C PRO A 207 -6.40 2.94 9.59
N ALA A 208 -5.15 3.38 9.78
CA ALA A 208 -4.68 4.02 11.02
C ALA A 208 -5.08 3.24 12.29
N SER A 209 -5.08 1.88 12.23
CA SER A 209 -5.50 1.00 13.32
C SER A 209 -6.95 1.25 13.82
N GLY A 210 -7.80 1.84 12.99
CA GLY A 210 -9.17 2.26 13.33
C GLY A 210 -9.25 3.47 14.27
N MET A 211 -8.15 4.19 14.48
CA MET A 211 -8.06 5.32 15.42
C MET A 211 -7.84 6.66 14.72
N GLY A 212 -7.72 6.67 13.39
CA GLY A 212 -7.58 7.90 12.62
C GLY A 212 -8.86 8.74 12.68
N THR A 213 -8.70 10.06 12.64
CA THR A 213 -9.82 11.02 12.63
C THR A 213 -9.83 11.79 11.32
N PHE A 214 -11.01 12.23 10.90
CA PHE A 214 -11.18 13.11 9.75
C PHE A 214 -11.16 14.58 10.17
N THR A 215 -11.02 15.48 9.20
CA THR A 215 -11.02 16.93 9.41
C THR A 215 -12.35 17.47 9.93
N ASP A 216 -13.43 16.70 9.83
CA ASP A 216 -14.77 17.03 10.33
C ASP A 216 -15.39 15.75 10.93
N GLU A 217 -15.86 15.85 12.18
CA GLU A 217 -16.51 14.74 12.91
C GLU A 217 -17.78 14.23 12.21
N ASN A 218 -18.50 15.10 11.50
CA ASN A 218 -19.69 14.68 10.76
C ASN A 218 -19.35 13.76 9.59
N ILE A 219 -18.14 13.88 9.02
CA ILE A 219 -17.66 12.99 7.96
C ILE A 219 -17.47 11.58 8.51
N ASP A 220 -16.92 11.43 9.70
CA ASP A 220 -16.73 10.11 10.31
C ASP A 220 -18.08 9.39 10.50
N LEU A 221 -19.08 10.08 11.01
CA LEU A 221 -20.43 9.54 11.15
C LEU A 221 -21.06 9.18 9.78
N GLN A 222 -20.88 10.05 8.77
CA GLN A 222 -21.38 9.80 7.43
C GLN A 222 -20.73 8.55 6.82
N LEU A 223 -19.40 8.43 6.90
CA LEU A 223 -18.68 7.28 6.37
C LEU A 223 -19.01 6.01 7.14
N GLY A 224 -19.16 6.08 8.47
CA GLY A 224 -19.62 4.99 9.32
C GLY A 224 -21.02 4.47 8.90
N SER A 225 -21.90 5.34 8.40
CA SER A 225 -23.22 4.93 7.92
C SER A 225 -23.20 4.02 6.68
N TYR A 226 -22.08 3.94 5.97
CA TYR A 226 -21.92 3.01 4.85
C TYR A 226 -21.67 1.57 5.31
N LEU A 227 -21.23 1.37 6.55
CA LEU A 227 -21.01 0.02 7.11
C LEU A 227 -22.36 -0.68 7.35
N LYS A 228 -22.46 -1.90 6.83
CA LYS A 228 -23.51 -2.85 7.16
C LYS A 228 -22.85 -4.01 7.90
N LEU A 229 -23.06 -4.09 9.19
CA LEU A 229 -22.53 -5.14 10.08
C LEU A 229 -23.47 -6.33 10.12
#